data_e79fe860130a26496e18e9af4dcb0c19
#
_entry.id   e79fe860130a26496e18e9af4dcb0c19
#
_cell.length_a   1.000
_cell.length_b   1.000
_cell.length_c   1.000
_cell.angle_alpha   90.00
_cell.angle_beta   90.00
_cell.angle_gamma   90.00
#
_symmetry.space_group_name_H-M   'P 1'
#
loop_
_entity.id
_entity.type
_entity.pdbx_description
1 polymer ?
#
loop_
_entity_poly.entity_id
_entity_poly.type
_entity_poly.pdbx_seq_one_letter_code
_entity_poly.pdbx_strand_id
1 'polypeptide(L)'
;MKKIMLPVLALMVMALSSCSTCGNSGFNLSYTSSDKVEVSTRDIRGFEKIEVIGSPTVLYTQADTFSVRVKGPKDLVSNILTDVNGNTLTIRNKGKLGIVNVNFGGNKGLAVYVTSPDLIGVTLSGSGDFISESPVDTDVLNIRLKGSGDVRFTDVVCDRCDAELVGSGDLDIEHLDTRETSATLIGSGDLDIRQMNAVSTQLQLRGSGDIDVEFVSGCGTVNADLQGSGDINLKGRVQHYEMRKRGSGDINSSDLKVGR
;
A
#
# COMPACT_ATOMS: atom_id res chain seq x y z
N MET A 1 -53.17 -38.53 49.85
CA MET A 1 -54.24 -38.96 48.90
C MET A 1 -53.75 -38.64 47.50
N LYS A 2 -53.47 -39.73 46.71
CA LYS A 2 -53.95 -39.97 45.35
C LYS A 2 -53.43 -38.93 44.34
N LYS A 3 -52.83 -39.26 43.17
CA LYS A 3 -52.60 -40.47 42.34
C LYS A 3 -51.50 -40.17 41.38
N ILE A 4 -50.52 -40.96 41.25
CA ILE A 4 -49.98 -41.74 40.15
C ILE A 4 -50.74 -41.56 38.80
N MET A 5 -50.03 -41.15 37.72
CA MET A 5 -50.11 -41.82 36.44
C MET A 5 -48.98 -41.37 35.53
N LEU A 6 -47.99 -42.21 35.26
CA LEU A 6 -47.33 -42.47 34.01
C LEU A 6 -48.30 -43.28 33.14
N PRO A 7 -48.27 -43.32 31.85
CA PRO A 7 -47.17 -43.58 30.93
C PRO A 7 -47.25 -42.68 29.63
N VAL A 8 -46.44 -42.71 28.66
CA VAL A 8 -46.14 -43.70 27.65
C VAL A 8 -44.99 -43.19 26.79
N LEU A 9 -44.02 -44.01 26.72
CA LEU A 9 -42.98 -44.03 25.70
C LEU A 9 -43.58 -44.11 24.28
N ALA A 10 -43.24 -43.19 23.40
CA ALA A 10 -43.35 -43.37 21.95
C ALA A 10 -42.05 -43.01 21.29
N LEU A 11 -41.29 -44.04 20.98
CA LEU A 11 -40.22 -44.07 20.04
C LEU A 11 -40.79 -43.68 18.66
N MET A 12 -40.25 -42.67 18.01
CA MET A 12 -40.40 -42.55 16.57
C MET A 12 -39.09 -42.13 15.91
N VAL A 13 -38.68 -43.06 15.11
CA VAL A 13 -37.47 -43.19 14.32
C VAL A 13 -37.52 -42.23 13.13
N MET A 14 -36.35 -41.65 12.86
CA MET A 14 -35.85 -41.23 11.53
C MET A 14 -36.69 -40.30 10.65
N ALA A 15 -36.08 -39.19 10.36
CA ALA A 15 -35.85 -38.80 8.95
C ALA A 15 -34.61 -37.88 8.89
N LEU A 16 -33.54 -38.41 8.37
CA LEU A 16 -32.42 -37.67 7.77
C LEU A 16 -33.00 -36.95 6.55
N SER A 17 -33.27 -35.66 6.63
CA SER A 17 -33.37 -34.81 5.48
C SER A 17 -32.25 -33.77 5.58
N SER A 18 -31.25 -34.00 4.80
CA SER A 18 -30.24 -33.03 4.40
C SER A 18 -30.91 -31.75 3.92
N CYS A 19 -30.96 -30.73 4.74
CA CYS A 19 -31.32 -29.41 4.28
C CYS A 19 -30.01 -28.67 3.97
N SER A 20 -29.55 -28.86 2.75
CA SER A 20 -28.61 -27.98 2.09
C SER A 20 -29.35 -26.67 1.75
N THR A 21 -29.34 -25.75 2.68
CA THR A 21 -29.56 -24.34 2.37
C THR A 21 -28.92 -23.52 3.50
N CYS A 22 -27.59 -23.53 3.56
CA CYS A 22 -26.88 -22.43 4.16
C CYS A 22 -27.07 -21.23 3.23
N GLY A 23 -28.16 -20.55 3.43
CA GLY A 23 -28.36 -19.22 2.89
C GLY A 23 -27.23 -18.35 3.45
N ASN A 24 -26.29 -18.00 2.59
CA ASN A 24 -25.30 -16.99 2.83
C ASN A 24 -26.04 -15.65 2.99
N SER A 25 -26.55 -15.36 4.18
CA SER A 25 -27.03 -14.03 4.53
C SER A 25 -25.82 -13.15 4.77
N GLY A 26 -25.04 -12.93 3.71
CA GLY A 26 -24.15 -11.80 3.66
C GLY A 26 -25.00 -10.55 3.85
N PHE A 27 -24.80 -9.85 4.95
CA PHE A 27 -25.29 -8.51 5.13
C PHE A 27 -24.63 -7.65 4.03
N ASN A 28 -25.27 -7.56 2.86
CA ASN A 28 -24.99 -6.55 1.88
C ASN A 28 -25.51 -5.22 2.44
N LEU A 29 -24.71 -4.55 3.24
CA LEU A 29 -24.88 -3.14 3.50
C LEU A 29 -24.52 -2.41 2.20
N SER A 30 -25.47 -2.32 1.28
CA SER A 30 -25.37 -1.41 0.16
C SER A 30 -25.49 0.02 0.73
N TYR A 31 -24.35 0.66 0.99
CA TYR A 31 -24.31 2.07 1.33
C TYR A 31 -24.68 2.85 0.06
N THR A 32 -25.88 3.41 0.03
CA THR A 32 -26.31 4.33 -1.02
C THR A 32 -25.70 5.70 -0.68
N SER A 33 -24.51 5.96 -1.20
CA SER A 33 -23.88 7.27 -1.03
C SER A 33 -24.72 8.36 -1.66
N SER A 34 -24.72 9.55 -1.07
CA SER A 34 -25.32 10.75 -1.67
C SER A 34 -24.81 10.96 -3.09
N ASP A 35 -25.70 11.18 -4.05
CA ASP A 35 -25.33 11.50 -5.45
C ASP A 35 -24.61 12.84 -5.61
N LYS A 36 -24.55 13.65 -4.55
CA LYS A 36 -23.88 14.96 -4.56
C LYS A 36 -22.41 14.82 -4.21
N VAL A 37 -21.55 15.08 -5.18
CA VAL A 37 -20.12 15.22 -4.97
C VAL A 37 -19.86 16.55 -4.26
N GLU A 38 -19.11 16.48 -3.16
CA GLU A 38 -18.62 17.63 -2.40
C GLU A 38 -17.11 17.74 -2.51
N VAL A 39 -16.59 18.97 -2.52
CA VAL A 39 -15.17 19.27 -2.40
C VAL A 39 -14.97 20.09 -1.14
N SER A 40 -14.24 19.56 -0.19
CA SER A 40 -13.90 20.22 1.05
C SER A 40 -12.41 20.60 1.06
N THR A 41 -12.11 21.89 0.99
CA THR A 41 -10.74 22.40 1.10
C THR A 41 -10.37 22.54 2.58
N ARG A 42 -9.14 22.14 2.92
CA ARG A 42 -8.57 22.25 4.25
C ARG A 42 -7.49 23.33 4.23
N ASP A 43 -7.55 24.29 5.15
CA ASP A 43 -6.48 25.30 5.30
C ASP A 43 -5.33 24.71 6.12
N ILE A 44 -4.48 23.94 5.43
CA ILE A 44 -3.38 23.16 5.99
C ILE A 44 -2.11 23.48 5.22
N ARG A 45 -1.01 23.74 5.94
CA ARG A 45 0.30 24.13 5.38
C ARG A 45 1.44 23.63 6.28
N GLY A 46 2.68 23.71 5.78
CA GLY A 46 3.89 23.48 6.56
C GLY A 46 4.18 22.01 6.82
N PHE A 47 3.83 21.14 5.88
CA PHE A 47 4.16 19.72 5.94
C PHE A 47 5.07 19.33 4.76
N GLU A 48 5.94 18.37 5.00
CA GLU A 48 6.84 17.73 4.04
C GLU A 48 6.70 16.20 4.08
N LYS A 49 5.88 15.70 5.03
CA LYS A 49 5.58 14.28 5.19
C LYS A 49 4.07 14.06 5.15
N ILE A 50 3.67 12.92 4.60
CA ILE A 50 2.26 12.52 4.54
C ILE A 50 2.11 11.16 5.21
N GLU A 51 1.22 11.06 6.19
CA GLU A 51 0.81 9.83 6.83
C GLU A 51 -0.66 9.53 6.50
N VAL A 52 -0.91 8.38 5.89
CA VAL A 52 -2.24 7.90 5.55
C VAL A 52 -2.59 6.72 6.44
N ILE A 53 -3.70 6.82 7.17
CA ILE A 53 -4.15 5.77 8.10
C ILE A 53 -5.54 5.28 7.70
N GLY A 54 -5.66 3.98 7.46
CA GLY A 54 -6.91 3.34 7.07
C GLY A 54 -7.02 3.12 5.57
N SER A 55 -8.09 3.58 4.94
CA SER A 55 -8.40 3.32 3.54
C SER A 55 -8.61 4.56 2.64
N PRO A 56 -8.14 5.78 2.99
CA PRO A 56 -8.20 6.89 2.04
C PRO A 56 -7.26 6.67 0.85
N THR A 57 -7.72 7.06 -0.36
CA THR A 57 -6.84 7.22 -1.52
C THR A 57 -6.33 8.65 -1.56
N VAL A 58 -5.02 8.83 -1.63
CA VAL A 58 -4.33 10.12 -1.70
C VAL A 58 -3.70 10.29 -3.07
N LEU A 59 -4.03 11.39 -3.74
CA LEU A 59 -3.41 11.82 -5.00
C LEU A 59 -2.52 13.01 -4.70
N TYR A 60 -1.22 12.84 -4.89
CA TYR A 60 -0.20 13.84 -4.59
C TYR A 60 0.33 14.53 -5.84
N THR A 61 0.64 15.80 -5.71
CA THR A 61 1.30 16.62 -6.72
C THR A 61 2.28 17.58 -6.04
N GLN A 62 3.54 17.57 -6.41
CA GLN A 62 4.51 18.55 -5.94
C GLN A 62 4.33 19.88 -6.70
N ALA A 63 4.20 21.00 -5.98
CA ALA A 63 4.14 22.36 -6.55
C ALA A 63 4.41 23.39 -5.45
N ASP A 64 4.77 24.62 -5.80
CA ASP A 64 5.20 25.70 -4.90
C ASP A 64 4.16 26.16 -3.85
N THR A 65 3.02 25.48 -3.76
CA THR A 65 1.91 25.85 -2.87
C THR A 65 1.41 24.66 -2.06
N PHE A 66 0.82 24.94 -0.90
CA PHE A 66 0.09 23.95 -0.12
C PHE A 66 -1.38 23.90 -0.52
N SER A 67 -1.91 22.74 -0.76
CA SER A 67 -3.34 22.50 -0.98
C SER A 67 -3.74 21.12 -0.47
N VAL A 68 -4.79 21.06 0.35
CA VAL A 68 -5.39 19.79 0.77
C VAL A 68 -6.88 19.85 0.50
N ARG A 69 -7.38 18.99 -0.38
CA ARG A 69 -8.79 18.94 -0.79
C ARG A 69 -9.32 17.53 -0.72
N VAL A 70 -10.43 17.33 -0.04
CA VAL A 70 -11.15 16.06 0.00
C VAL A 70 -12.33 16.13 -0.96
N LYS A 71 -12.38 15.26 -1.95
CA LYS A 71 -13.45 15.21 -2.96
C LYS A 71 -14.14 13.85 -2.91
N GLY A 72 -15.46 13.85 -2.90
CA GLY A 72 -16.26 12.62 -2.93
C GLY A 72 -17.70 12.85 -2.51
N PRO A 73 -18.47 11.79 -2.27
CA PRO A 73 -19.79 11.87 -1.67
C PRO A 73 -19.76 12.61 -0.33
N LYS A 74 -20.72 13.54 -0.12
CA LYS A 74 -20.76 14.42 1.05
C LYS A 74 -20.57 13.69 2.38
N ASP A 75 -21.24 12.57 2.54
CA ASP A 75 -21.21 11.78 3.77
C ASP A 75 -19.82 11.18 4.04
N LEU A 76 -19.08 10.83 2.98
CA LEU A 76 -17.73 10.28 3.06
C LEU A 76 -16.67 11.37 3.26
N VAL A 77 -16.84 12.52 2.62
CA VAL A 77 -15.95 13.69 2.78
C VAL A 77 -15.88 14.14 4.25
N SER A 78 -17.00 14.11 4.97
CA SER A 78 -17.06 14.46 6.40
C SER A 78 -16.36 13.45 7.32
N ASN A 79 -16.09 12.23 6.83
CA ASN A 79 -15.41 11.17 7.55
C ASN A 79 -13.89 11.18 7.39
N ILE A 80 -13.36 12.00 6.49
CA ILE A 80 -11.91 12.17 6.37
C ILE A 80 -11.44 13.28 7.30
N LEU A 81 -10.56 12.94 8.21
CA LEU A 81 -9.86 13.85 9.10
C LEU A 81 -8.47 14.12 8.55
N THR A 82 -8.05 15.38 8.64
CA THR A 82 -6.74 15.85 8.19
C THR A 82 -6.16 16.76 9.27
N ASP A 83 -5.01 16.40 9.80
CA ASP A 83 -4.33 17.12 10.87
C ASP A 83 -2.84 17.27 10.53
N VAL A 84 -2.20 18.36 10.95
CA VAL A 84 -0.73 18.52 10.86
C VAL A 84 -0.13 18.50 12.24
N ASN A 85 0.87 17.67 12.42
CA ASN A 85 1.69 17.63 13.63
C ASN A 85 3.17 17.72 13.26
N GLY A 86 3.82 18.80 13.69
CA GLY A 86 5.16 19.12 13.20
C GLY A 86 5.15 19.37 11.70
N ASN A 87 5.93 18.59 10.93
CA ASN A 87 5.97 18.64 9.47
C ASN A 87 5.22 17.46 8.80
N THR A 88 4.33 16.78 9.51
CA THR A 88 3.60 15.61 9.00
C THR A 88 2.11 15.91 8.87
N LEU A 89 1.56 15.80 7.67
CA LEU A 89 0.13 15.78 7.39
C LEU A 89 -0.40 14.36 7.62
N THR A 90 -1.25 14.17 8.62
CA THR A 90 -1.95 12.91 8.86
C THR A 90 -3.35 12.94 8.24
N ILE A 91 -3.65 11.96 7.39
CA ILE A 91 -4.93 11.76 6.72
C ILE A 91 -5.52 10.44 7.21
N ARG A 92 -6.73 10.47 7.79
CA ARG A 92 -7.33 9.27 8.35
C ARG A 92 -8.85 9.28 8.31
N ASN A 93 -9.45 8.12 8.43
CA ASN A 93 -10.88 7.98 8.60
C ASN A 93 -11.30 8.31 10.03
N LYS A 94 -12.46 8.93 10.20
CA LYS A 94 -13.10 9.17 11.50
C LYS A 94 -13.71 7.86 12.03
N GLY A 95 -13.19 7.36 13.15
CA GLY A 95 -13.67 6.15 13.81
C GLY A 95 -13.15 4.84 13.18
N LYS A 96 -13.55 3.72 13.78
CA LYS A 96 -13.32 2.39 13.20
C LYS A 96 -14.39 2.17 12.13
N LEU A 97 -14.17 2.60 10.93
CA LEU A 97 -14.95 2.11 9.79
C LEU A 97 -14.61 0.62 9.64
N GLY A 98 -15.54 -0.24 10.01
CA GLY A 98 -15.52 -1.61 9.53
C GLY A 98 -15.46 -1.55 8.01
N ILE A 99 -14.86 -2.56 7.38
CA ILE A 99 -14.61 -2.69 5.94
C ILE A 99 -15.85 -2.24 5.17
N VAL A 100 -15.91 -0.97 4.80
CA VAL A 100 -16.84 -0.48 3.80
C VAL A 100 -16.11 -0.68 2.48
N ASN A 101 -16.34 -1.84 1.84
CA ASN A 101 -16.00 -2.01 0.45
C ASN A 101 -16.80 -0.99 -0.36
N VAL A 102 -16.29 0.20 -0.49
CA VAL A 102 -16.84 1.21 -1.36
C VAL A 102 -16.35 0.88 -2.76
N ASN A 103 -17.18 0.13 -3.48
CA ASN A 103 -16.91 -0.24 -4.86
C ASN A 103 -17.03 1.04 -5.71
N PHE A 104 -15.93 1.68 -6.02
CA PHE A 104 -15.85 2.91 -6.80
C PHE A 104 -15.99 2.63 -8.30
N GLY A 105 -17.08 1.99 -8.70
CA GLY A 105 -17.51 1.93 -10.09
C GLY A 105 -17.97 3.31 -10.56
N GLY A 106 -17.10 4.08 -11.21
CA GLY A 106 -17.46 5.36 -11.81
C GLY A 106 -16.86 6.59 -11.11
N ASN A 107 -16.93 7.72 -11.73
CA ASN A 107 -16.35 9.05 -11.45
C ASN A 107 -16.72 9.69 -10.07
N LYS A 108 -17.16 8.93 -9.08
CA LYS A 108 -17.64 9.39 -7.75
C LYS A 108 -16.76 8.97 -6.58
N GLY A 109 -15.50 8.61 -6.84
CA GLY A 109 -14.57 8.14 -5.83
C GLY A 109 -14.27 9.18 -4.75
N LEU A 110 -14.07 8.70 -3.50
CA LEU A 110 -13.52 9.52 -2.43
C LEU A 110 -12.00 9.57 -2.59
N ALA A 111 -11.44 10.76 -2.75
CA ALA A 111 -10.00 10.96 -2.85
C ALA A 111 -9.58 12.23 -2.10
N VAL A 112 -8.37 12.21 -1.58
CA VAL A 112 -7.71 13.36 -0.97
C VAL A 112 -6.61 13.85 -1.91
N TYR A 113 -6.76 15.05 -2.43
CA TYR A 113 -5.78 15.72 -3.28
C TYR A 113 -4.87 16.54 -2.40
N VAL A 114 -3.59 16.25 -2.45
CA VAL A 114 -2.57 16.91 -1.64
C VAL A 114 -1.51 17.53 -2.54
N THR A 115 -1.14 18.77 -2.22
CA THR A 115 -0.04 19.48 -2.89
C THR A 115 0.85 20.10 -1.82
N SER A 116 2.18 19.99 -1.99
CA SER A 116 3.19 20.66 -1.17
C SER A 116 4.44 21.00 -1.98
N PRO A 117 5.26 21.95 -1.52
CA PRO A 117 6.52 22.30 -2.18
C PRO A 117 7.56 21.19 -2.15
N ASP A 118 7.53 20.37 -1.10
CA ASP A 118 8.46 19.26 -0.93
C ASP A 118 7.75 18.05 -0.35
N LEU A 119 8.32 16.85 -0.58
CA LEU A 119 7.86 15.58 -0.04
C LEU A 119 9.06 14.71 0.35
N ILE A 120 9.39 14.70 1.62
CA ILE A 120 10.52 13.88 2.16
C ILE A 120 10.07 12.54 2.73
N GLY A 121 8.77 12.28 2.78
CA GLY A 121 8.30 10.98 3.27
C GLY A 121 6.81 10.73 3.15
N VAL A 122 6.50 9.46 2.91
CA VAL A 122 5.15 8.92 2.86
C VAL A 122 5.06 7.70 3.77
N THR A 123 4.06 7.67 4.63
CA THR A 123 3.71 6.48 5.42
C THR A 123 2.25 6.12 5.15
N LEU A 124 2.01 4.94 4.61
CA LEU A 124 0.68 4.38 4.41
C LEU A 124 0.48 3.21 5.38
N SER A 125 -0.53 3.31 6.24
CA SER A 125 -0.87 2.25 7.20
C SER A 125 -2.33 1.83 7.02
N GLY A 126 -2.56 0.72 6.34
CA GLY A 126 -3.91 0.21 6.06
C GLY A 126 -4.08 -0.37 4.66
N SER A 127 -5.22 -0.04 4.03
CA SER A 127 -5.62 -0.54 2.70
C SER A 127 -6.03 0.63 1.78
N GLY A 128 -5.57 1.82 2.06
CA GLY A 128 -5.70 2.97 1.18
C GLY A 128 -4.59 3.00 0.15
N ASP A 129 -4.59 4.02 -0.71
CA ASP A 129 -3.58 4.17 -1.75
C ASP A 129 -2.90 5.54 -1.66
N PHE A 130 -1.63 5.59 -2.04
CA PHE A 130 -0.91 6.83 -2.27
C PHE A 130 -0.36 6.84 -3.69
N ILE A 131 -0.73 7.83 -4.48
CA ILE A 131 -0.39 7.91 -5.90
C ILE A 131 0.18 9.29 -6.20
N SER A 132 1.39 9.35 -6.77
CA SER A 132 1.97 10.54 -7.37
C SER A 132 2.20 10.32 -8.85
N GLU A 133 1.34 10.91 -9.70
CA GLU A 133 1.47 10.88 -11.16
C GLU A 133 2.37 12.00 -11.70
N SER A 134 2.73 12.95 -10.84
CA SER A 134 3.66 14.05 -11.16
C SER A 134 5.04 13.77 -10.59
N PRO A 135 6.11 14.30 -11.22
CA PRO A 135 7.45 14.17 -10.69
C PRO A 135 7.57 14.68 -9.24
N VAL A 136 8.36 13.97 -8.45
CA VAL A 136 8.78 14.35 -7.10
C VAL A 136 10.27 14.57 -7.10
N ASP A 137 10.71 15.77 -6.71
CA ASP A 137 12.10 16.16 -6.59
C ASP A 137 12.40 16.56 -5.14
N THR A 138 13.29 15.82 -4.49
CA THR A 138 13.61 16.00 -3.06
C THR A 138 15.01 15.45 -2.77
N ASP A 139 15.65 15.88 -1.67
CA ASP A 139 16.96 15.33 -1.30
C ASP A 139 16.86 13.88 -0.84
N VAL A 140 15.86 13.57 -0.01
CA VAL A 140 15.67 12.22 0.57
C VAL A 140 14.20 11.87 0.58
N LEU A 141 13.84 10.72 0.00
CA LEU A 141 12.49 10.18 0.05
C LEU A 141 12.41 8.93 0.91
N ASN A 142 11.58 8.96 1.95
CA ASN A 142 11.29 7.81 2.80
C ASN A 142 9.87 7.30 2.53
N ILE A 143 9.74 6.08 2.05
CA ILE A 143 8.44 5.44 1.77
C ILE A 143 8.24 4.28 2.73
N ARG A 144 7.10 4.26 3.43
CA ARG A 144 6.71 3.16 4.31
C ARG A 144 5.29 2.74 4.04
N LEU A 145 5.13 1.51 3.57
CA LEU A 145 3.84 0.87 3.40
C LEU A 145 3.66 -0.24 4.45
N LYS A 146 2.58 -0.16 5.23
CA LYS A 146 2.19 -1.18 6.22
C LYS A 146 0.75 -1.58 5.99
N GLY A 147 0.53 -2.77 5.46
CA GLY A 147 -0.83 -3.27 5.21
C GLY A 147 -0.99 -3.91 3.83
N SER A 148 -2.12 -3.59 3.18
CA SER A 148 -2.51 -4.16 1.89
C SER A 148 -3.00 -3.06 0.92
N GLY A 149 -2.61 -1.83 1.14
CA GLY A 149 -2.81 -0.72 0.22
C GLY A 149 -1.61 -0.59 -0.70
N ASP A 150 -1.66 0.35 -1.65
CA ASP A 150 -0.65 0.51 -2.67
C ASP A 150 0.00 1.89 -2.62
N VAL A 151 1.29 1.93 -2.91
CA VAL A 151 2.05 3.18 -3.07
C VAL A 151 2.65 3.21 -4.46
N ARG A 152 2.32 4.24 -5.23
CA ARG A 152 2.83 4.41 -6.59
C ARG A 152 3.41 5.80 -6.83
N PHE A 153 4.61 5.82 -7.41
CA PHE A 153 5.27 7.01 -7.93
C PHE A 153 5.62 6.82 -9.40
N THR A 154 5.27 7.79 -10.24
CA THR A 154 5.67 7.75 -11.67
C THR A 154 7.12 8.19 -11.84
N ASP A 155 7.51 9.32 -11.28
CA ASP A 155 8.86 9.86 -11.38
C ASP A 155 9.36 10.37 -10.03
N VAL A 156 10.55 9.96 -9.62
CA VAL A 156 11.23 10.43 -8.40
C VAL A 156 12.68 10.79 -8.73
N VAL A 157 13.08 11.98 -8.32
CA VAL A 157 14.48 12.44 -8.35
C VAL A 157 14.91 12.73 -6.92
N CYS A 158 15.93 12.02 -6.43
CA CYS A 158 16.44 12.24 -5.07
C CYS A 158 17.89 11.75 -4.93
N ASP A 159 18.61 12.23 -3.91
CA ASP A 159 19.93 11.66 -3.58
C ASP A 159 19.79 10.27 -2.96
N ARG A 160 18.75 10.06 -2.14
CA ARG A 160 18.50 8.79 -1.43
C ARG A 160 17.02 8.45 -1.37
N CYS A 161 16.71 7.18 -1.70
CA CYS A 161 15.38 6.59 -1.54
C CYS A 161 15.40 5.39 -0.59
N ASP A 162 14.65 5.49 0.51
CA ASP A 162 14.43 4.39 1.45
C ASP A 162 12.97 3.91 1.33
N ALA A 163 12.77 2.69 0.81
CA ALA A 163 11.46 2.07 0.59
C ALA A 163 11.29 0.85 1.51
N GLU A 164 10.27 0.87 2.36
CA GLU A 164 9.92 -0.24 3.27
C GLU A 164 8.47 -0.66 3.05
N LEU A 165 8.26 -1.92 2.67
CA LEU A 165 6.96 -2.55 2.57
C LEU A 165 6.82 -3.66 3.63
N VAL A 166 5.79 -3.58 4.46
CA VAL A 166 5.44 -4.60 5.46
C VAL A 166 3.99 -5.00 5.27
N GLY A 167 3.74 -6.15 4.65
CA GLY A 167 2.37 -6.61 4.40
C GLY A 167 2.20 -7.35 3.09
N SER A 168 1.09 -7.06 2.41
CA SER A 168 0.67 -7.69 1.15
C SER A 168 0.15 -6.66 0.13
N GLY A 169 0.49 -5.40 0.31
CA GLY A 169 0.26 -4.34 -0.66
C GLY A 169 1.44 -4.20 -1.61
N ASP A 170 1.37 -3.29 -2.57
CA ASP A 170 2.37 -3.13 -3.60
C ASP A 170 3.01 -1.74 -3.53
N LEU A 171 4.33 -1.69 -3.81
CA LEU A 171 5.09 -0.46 -3.88
C LEU A 171 5.79 -0.38 -5.24
N ASP A 172 5.39 0.60 -6.04
CA ASP A 172 5.85 0.77 -7.42
C ASP A 172 6.48 2.16 -7.62
N ILE A 173 7.72 2.20 -8.14
CA ILE A 173 8.40 3.42 -8.58
C ILE A 173 8.82 3.24 -10.03
N GLU A 174 8.02 3.80 -10.95
CA GLU A 174 8.23 3.59 -12.40
C GLU A 174 9.55 4.19 -12.90
N HIS A 175 9.98 5.34 -12.36
CA HIS A 175 11.26 5.97 -12.68
C HIS A 175 11.86 6.57 -11.41
N LEU A 176 12.99 6.02 -10.97
CA LEU A 176 13.75 6.51 -9.83
C LEU A 176 15.15 6.96 -10.27
N ASP A 177 15.40 8.26 -10.27
CA ASP A 177 16.75 8.82 -10.45
C ASP A 177 17.34 9.10 -9.07
N THR A 178 18.29 8.26 -8.64
CA THR A 178 18.84 8.34 -7.28
C THR A 178 20.28 7.82 -7.22
N ARG A 179 21.01 8.27 -6.22
CA ARG A 179 22.37 7.76 -5.95
C ARG A 179 22.36 6.54 -5.02
N GLU A 180 21.45 6.51 -4.06
CA GLU A 180 21.37 5.44 -3.06
C GLU A 180 19.93 4.94 -2.93
N THR A 181 19.76 3.62 -3.00
CA THR A 181 18.47 2.97 -2.77
C THR A 181 18.59 1.94 -1.65
N SER A 182 17.66 1.96 -0.72
CA SER A 182 17.45 0.89 0.25
C SER A 182 16.00 0.41 0.16
N ALA A 183 15.79 -0.83 -0.30
CA ALA A 183 14.46 -1.41 -0.44
C ALA A 183 14.30 -2.64 0.44
N THR A 184 13.29 -2.66 1.28
CA THR A 184 12.99 -3.74 2.22
C THR A 184 11.54 -4.18 2.05
N LEU A 185 11.35 -5.47 1.77
CA LEU A 185 10.04 -6.13 1.72
C LEU A 185 9.94 -7.19 2.82
N ILE A 186 8.92 -7.07 3.68
CA ILE A 186 8.58 -8.06 4.70
C ILE A 186 7.13 -8.46 4.52
N GLY A 187 6.88 -9.64 3.95
CA GLY A 187 5.52 -10.11 3.72
C GLY A 187 5.34 -10.86 2.41
N SER A 188 4.24 -10.56 1.71
CA SER A 188 3.82 -11.24 0.49
C SER A 188 3.30 -10.25 -0.58
N GLY A 189 3.61 -8.97 -0.42
CA GLY A 189 3.36 -7.94 -1.44
C GLY A 189 4.52 -7.86 -2.42
N ASP A 190 4.44 -6.94 -3.37
CA ASP A 190 5.44 -6.77 -4.41
C ASP A 190 6.08 -5.37 -4.35
N LEU A 191 7.37 -5.31 -4.70
CA LEU A 191 8.13 -4.06 -4.72
C LEU A 191 8.86 -3.94 -6.06
N ASP A 192 8.39 -3.00 -6.90
CA ASP A 192 8.89 -2.76 -8.24
C ASP A 192 9.63 -1.41 -8.34
N ILE A 193 10.88 -1.43 -8.80
CA ILE A 193 11.69 -0.21 -8.97
C ILE A 193 12.43 -0.24 -10.31
N ARG A 194 12.22 0.79 -11.14
CA ARG A 194 13.08 1.07 -12.29
C ARG A 194 13.97 2.26 -11.97
N GLN A 195 15.24 2.00 -11.70
CA GLN A 195 16.17 3.03 -11.25
C GLN A 195 17.29 3.35 -12.24
N MET A 196 17.78 4.59 -12.14
CA MET A 196 18.92 5.08 -12.90
C MET A 196 19.91 5.83 -12.00
N ASN A 197 21.15 5.94 -12.47
CA ASN A 197 22.24 6.70 -11.84
C ASN A 197 22.66 6.21 -10.43
N ALA A 198 22.20 5.04 -9.99
CA ALA A 198 22.48 4.53 -8.66
C ALA A 198 23.95 4.17 -8.46
N VAL A 199 24.54 4.64 -7.37
CA VAL A 199 25.87 4.27 -6.91
C VAL A 199 25.81 2.99 -6.07
N SER A 200 24.77 2.88 -5.23
CA SER A 200 24.54 1.69 -4.42
C SER A 200 23.06 1.38 -4.26
N THR A 201 22.75 0.07 -4.27
CA THR A 201 21.40 -0.43 -4.03
C THR A 201 21.46 -1.59 -3.06
N GLN A 202 20.68 -1.50 -1.96
CA GLN A 202 20.54 -2.55 -0.98
C GLN A 202 19.10 -3.09 -1.00
N LEU A 203 18.96 -4.41 -1.20
CA LEU A 203 17.67 -5.09 -1.28
C LEU A 203 17.55 -6.13 -0.18
N GLN A 204 16.45 -6.12 0.55
CA GLN A 204 16.14 -7.12 1.56
C GLN A 204 14.72 -7.65 1.38
N LEU A 205 14.60 -8.97 1.15
CA LEU A 205 13.32 -9.66 1.10
C LEU A 205 13.21 -10.66 2.25
N ARG A 206 12.13 -10.55 3.01
CA ARG A 206 11.78 -11.52 4.06
C ARG A 206 10.31 -11.92 3.89
N GLY A 207 10.07 -13.08 3.29
CA GLY A 207 8.71 -13.54 3.08
C GLY A 207 8.51 -14.33 1.80
N SER A 208 7.37 -14.10 1.14
CA SER A 208 6.94 -14.79 -0.08
C SER A 208 6.51 -13.84 -1.19
N GLY A 209 6.70 -12.55 -1.00
CA GLY A 209 6.51 -11.54 -2.03
C GLY A 209 7.74 -11.40 -2.92
N ASP A 210 7.71 -10.52 -3.90
CA ASP A 210 8.76 -10.36 -4.88
C ASP A 210 9.36 -8.95 -4.87
N ILE A 211 10.65 -8.83 -5.17
CA ILE A 211 11.33 -7.56 -5.42
C ILE A 211 11.86 -7.58 -6.85
N ASP A 212 11.35 -6.68 -7.68
CA ASP A 212 11.79 -6.49 -9.06
C ASP A 212 12.56 -5.18 -9.20
N VAL A 213 13.83 -5.24 -9.64
CA VAL A 213 14.65 -4.04 -9.87
C VAL A 213 15.27 -4.04 -11.26
N GLU A 214 14.98 -2.98 -12.02
CA GLU A 214 15.61 -2.70 -13.31
C GLU A 214 16.60 -1.56 -13.20
N PHE A 215 17.88 -1.81 -13.50
CA PHE A 215 18.95 -0.82 -13.56
C PHE A 215 19.07 -0.24 -14.98
N VAL A 216 18.32 0.81 -15.28
CA VAL A 216 18.19 1.39 -16.64
C VAL A 216 19.52 1.94 -17.17
N SER A 217 20.22 2.74 -16.38
CA SER A 217 21.53 3.33 -16.74
C SER A 217 22.73 2.63 -16.11
N GLY A 218 22.47 1.54 -15.36
CA GLY A 218 23.46 0.82 -14.59
C GLY A 218 23.50 1.26 -13.12
N CYS A 219 24.23 0.48 -12.33
CA CYS A 219 24.44 0.73 -10.91
C CYS A 219 25.89 0.41 -10.52
N GLY A 220 26.40 1.07 -9.48
CA GLY A 220 27.69 0.75 -8.91
C GLY A 220 27.68 -0.60 -8.20
N THR A 221 27.13 -0.65 -7.02
CA THR A 221 27.07 -1.87 -6.17
C THR A 221 25.65 -2.27 -5.84
N VAL A 222 25.35 -3.55 -5.99
CA VAL A 222 24.07 -4.13 -5.57
C VAL A 222 24.30 -5.22 -4.54
N ASN A 223 23.60 -5.13 -3.40
CA ASN A 223 23.56 -6.15 -2.36
C ASN A 223 22.13 -6.66 -2.23
N ALA A 224 21.90 -7.97 -2.43
CA ALA A 224 20.60 -8.60 -2.32
C ALA A 224 20.62 -9.68 -1.23
N ASP A 225 19.72 -9.56 -0.25
CA ASP A 225 19.51 -10.54 0.84
C ASP A 225 18.08 -11.07 0.78
N LEU A 226 17.93 -12.37 0.52
CA LEU A 226 16.66 -13.08 0.45
C LEU A 226 16.52 -14.04 1.62
N GLN A 227 15.42 -13.94 2.36
CA GLN A 227 15.03 -14.88 3.41
C GLN A 227 13.57 -15.28 3.24
N GLY A 228 13.30 -16.43 2.63
CA GLY A 228 11.93 -16.90 2.43
C GLY A 228 11.73 -17.71 1.16
N SER A 229 10.54 -17.55 0.57
CA SER A 229 10.12 -18.29 -0.63
C SER A 229 9.76 -17.38 -1.80
N GLY A 230 9.83 -16.06 -1.61
CA GLY A 230 9.68 -15.09 -2.68
C GLY A 230 10.95 -14.92 -3.50
N ASP A 231 10.91 -14.09 -4.53
CA ASP A 231 11.99 -13.94 -5.49
C ASP A 231 12.54 -12.50 -5.52
N ILE A 232 13.84 -12.36 -5.84
CA ILE A 232 14.43 -11.06 -6.18
C ILE A 232 14.88 -11.13 -7.63
N ASN A 233 14.29 -10.33 -8.49
CA ASN A 233 14.58 -10.29 -9.92
C ASN A 233 15.37 -9.04 -10.28
N LEU A 234 16.55 -9.21 -10.85
CA LEU A 234 17.46 -8.12 -11.17
C LEU A 234 17.74 -8.08 -12.67
N LYS A 235 17.57 -6.88 -13.28
CA LYS A 235 17.82 -6.66 -14.71
C LYS A 235 18.70 -5.44 -14.92
N GLY A 236 19.50 -5.45 -15.99
CA GLY A 236 20.32 -4.30 -16.38
C GLY A 236 21.81 -4.52 -16.23
N ARG A 237 22.55 -3.49 -15.81
CA ARG A 237 24.02 -3.55 -15.65
C ARG A 237 24.45 -3.02 -14.31
N VAL A 238 25.40 -3.73 -13.65
CA VAL A 238 25.99 -3.33 -12.37
C VAL A 238 27.51 -3.53 -12.39
N GLN A 239 28.24 -2.79 -11.57
CA GLN A 239 29.69 -2.95 -11.46
C GLN A 239 30.06 -4.09 -10.50
N HIS A 240 29.39 -4.14 -9.35
CA HIS A 240 29.56 -5.15 -8.32
C HIS A 240 28.24 -5.68 -7.87
N TYR A 241 28.18 -7.00 -7.61
CA TYR A 241 26.98 -7.67 -7.16
C TYR A 241 27.32 -8.69 -6.07
N GLU A 242 26.63 -8.57 -4.95
CA GLU A 242 26.70 -9.54 -3.85
C GLU A 242 25.30 -10.04 -3.52
N MET A 243 25.17 -11.33 -3.27
CA MET A 243 23.88 -11.91 -2.88
C MET A 243 24.02 -12.85 -1.69
N ARG A 244 22.96 -12.89 -0.88
CA ARG A 244 22.77 -13.86 0.19
C ARG A 244 21.38 -14.43 0.08
N LYS A 245 21.25 -15.77 0.14
CA LYS A 245 19.97 -16.45 0.02
C LYS A 245 19.79 -17.45 1.16
N ARG A 246 18.61 -17.43 1.80
CA ARG A 246 18.16 -18.39 2.81
C ARG A 246 16.71 -18.72 2.58
N GLY A 247 16.39 -19.91 2.15
CA GLY A 247 15.02 -20.35 1.87
C GLY A 247 14.87 -20.98 0.50
N SER A 248 13.63 -21.10 0.03
CA SER A 248 13.26 -21.77 -1.23
C SER A 248 13.14 -20.81 -2.41
N GLY A 249 13.00 -19.51 -2.16
CA GLY A 249 12.90 -18.48 -3.19
C GLY A 249 14.19 -18.32 -4.01
N ASP A 250 14.19 -17.54 -5.07
CA ASP A 250 15.33 -17.38 -5.96
C ASP A 250 15.78 -15.90 -6.09
N ILE A 251 17.08 -15.70 -6.29
CA ILE A 251 17.63 -14.42 -6.71
C ILE A 251 18.03 -14.56 -8.19
N ASN A 252 17.14 -14.06 -9.06
CA ASN A 252 17.29 -14.16 -10.50
C ASN A 252 18.13 -13.01 -11.03
N SER A 253 19.32 -13.31 -11.50
CA SER A 253 20.26 -12.36 -12.09
C SER A 253 20.66 -12.73 -13.52
N SER A 254 19.85 -13.53 -14.22
CA SER A 254 20.12 -13.95 -15.60
C SER A 254 20.19 -12.77 -16.59
N ASP A 255 19.41 -11.73 -16.34
CA ASP A 255 19.35 -10.50 -17.13
C ASP A 255 20.24 -9.37 -16.57
N LEU A 256 21.06 -9.68 -15.55
CA LEU A 256 21.99 -8.76 -14.93
C LEU A 256 23.40 -8.93 -15.52
N LYS A 257 23.95 -7.87 -16.08
CA LYS A 257 25.34 -7.85 -16.58
C LYS A 257 26.24 -7.25 -15.50
N VAL A 258 27.19 -8.05 -15.00
CA VAL A 258 28.14 -7.61 -13.96
C VAL A 258 29.48 -7.28 -14.60
N GLY A 259 30.05 -6.15 -14.22
CA GLY A 259 31.34 -5.66 -14.69
C GLY A 259 31.23 -4.46 -15.66
N ARG A 260 32.40 -3.99 -16.09
CA ARG A 260 32.53 -2.80 -16.99
C ARG A 260 32.10 -3.09 -18.40
#